data_9c9d77bf5cea9951acad2a26f5c8baf5
#
_entry.id   9c9d77bf5cea9951acad2a26f5c8baf5
#
_cell.length_a   1.000
_cell.length_b   1.000
_cell.length_c   1.000
_cell.angle_alpha   90.00
_cell.angle_beta   90.00
_cell.angle_gamma   90.00
#
_symmetry.space_group_name_H-M   'P 1'
#
loop_
_entity.id
_entity.type
_entity.pdbx_description
1 polymer ?
#
loop_
_entity_poly.entity_id
_entity_poly.type
_entity_poly.pdbx_seq_one_letter_code
_entity_poly.pdbx_strand_id
1 'polypeptide(L)'
;YTVLATGGVGQVYLHSTNSPWAIGAGISMAQRAGVRVANMEFVQFHPTALYRGDQQRSLITEAMRGEGARLINARGEAFMKRYDGRGDLAPRDVVSQAIVSEMLSSGDTNVFLDATHMDCDVTERFPTILENCLKIGIDIRTEPIPVVPAAHYFCGGILVDLRGRTTLDRLYAVGECSCTGIHGANRLASTSLLEALLWGASAGEDIATMLSGKDRISPRVLESIPDWESPGDEHNDDPALVAQDWTTIRNIMWNY
;
A
#
# COMPACT_ATOMS: atom_id res chain seq x y z
N TYR A 1 -4.97 -11.88 24.82
CA TYR A 1 -4.66 -11.99 23.39
C TYR A 1 -4.64 -10.60 22.77
N THR A 2 -3.69 -10.38 21.86
CA THR A 2 -3.59 -9.15 21.09
C THR A 2 -3.65 -9.50 19.60
N VAL A 3 -4.39 -8.72 18.82
CA VAL A 3 -4.48 -8.86 17.36
C VAL A 3 -4.01 -7.57 16.72
N LEU A 4 -2.94 -7.64 15.91
CA LEU A 4 -2.46 -6.53 15.13
C LEU A 4 -3.17 -6.52 13.76
N ALA A 5 -3.81 -5.40 13.44
CA ALA A 5 -4.50 -5.14 12.17
C ALA A 5 -4.17 -3.72 11.68
N THR A 6 -2.87 -3.40 11.68
CA THR A 6 -2.35 -2.02 11.61
C THR A 6 -2.04 -1.53 10.19
N GLY A 7 -2.34 -2.35 9.17
CA GLY A 7 -2.03 -2.02 7.79
C GLY A 7 -0.54 -2.12 7.45
N GLY A 8 -0.19 -1.67 6.25
CA GLY A 8 1.15 -1.83 5.69
C GLY A 8 2.11 -0.67 5.96
N VAL A 9 3.05 -0.48 5.05
CA VAL A 9 4.19 0.47 5.18
C VAL A 9 4.26 1.49 4.03
N GLY A 10 3.26 1.56 3.16
CA GLY A 10 3.37 2.30 1.90
C GLY A 10 3.75 3.78 2.02
N GLN A 11 3.56 4.39 3.19
CA GLN A 11 3.93 5.79 3.41
C GLN A 11 5.43 6.04 3.56
N VAL A 12 6.25 5.00 3.69
CA VAL A 12 7.71 5.17 3.66
C VAL A 12 8.24 5.48 2.25
N TYR A 13 7.40 5.37 1.21
CA TYR A 13 7.73 5.72 -0.17
C TYR A 13 7.26 7.14 -0.52
N LEU A 14 7.93 7.77 -1.47
CA LEU A 14 7.61 9.13 -1.93
C LEU A 14 6.19 9.22 -2.49
N HIS A 15 5.78 8.23 -3.29
CA HIS A 15 4.44 8.12 -3.84
C HIS A 15 3.73 6.90 -3.27
N SER A 16 2.58 7.13 -2.64
CA SER A 16 1.78 6.08 -2.02
C SER A 16 0.28 6.35 -2.19
N THR A 17 -0.49 5.30 -2.42
CA THR A 17 -1.96 5.33 -2.42
C THR A 17 -2.54 4.98 -1.05
N ASN A 18 -1.70 4.64 -0.08
CA ASN A 18 -2.13 4.21 1.24
C ASN A 18 -2.50 5.40 2.14
N SER A 19 -3.26 5.10 3.19
CA SER A 19 -3.55 6.03 4.28
C SER A 19 -2.26 6.63 4.86
N PRO A 20 -2.27 7.89 5.33
CA PRO A 20 -1.13 8.51 6.01
C PRO A 20 -0.60 7.71 7.23
N TRP A 21 -1.43 6.84 7.78
CA TRP A 21 -1.10 5.98 8.93
C TRP A 21 -0.39 4.67 8.55
N ALA A 22 -0.25 4.36 7.26
CA ALA A 22 0.42 3.15 6.78
C ALA A 22 1.96 3.29 6.84
N ILE A 23 2.49 3.49 8.03
CA ILE A 23 3.91 3.74 8.33
C ILE A 23 4.64 2.51 8.89
N GLY A 24 3.96 1.36 8.98
CA GLY A 24 4.55 0.11 9.50
C GLY A 24 4.68 0.04 11.03
N ALA A 25 3.96 0.87 11.78
CA ALA A 25 4.09 0.95 13.24
C ALA A 25 3.85 -0.42 13.92
N GLY A 26 2.80 -1.16 13.57
CA GLY A 26 2.51 -2.47 14.14
C GLY A 26 3.57 -3.52 13.82
N ILE A 27 4.14 -3.47 12.61
CA ILE A 27 5.23 -4.37 12.19
C ILE A 27 6.49 -4.08 13.01
N SER A 28 6.82 -2.80 13.19
CA SER A 28 7.96 -2.36 14.03
C SER A 28 7.79 -2.77 15.49
N MET A 29 6.58 -2.58 16.06
CA MET A 29 6.29 -3.02 17.43
C MET A 29 6.45 -4.54 17.60
N ALA A 30 5.91 -5.32 16.66
CA ALA A 30 6.03 -6.77 16.68
C ALA A 30 7.50 -7.22 16.58
N GLN A 31 8.27 -6.62 15.68
CA GLN A 31 9.69 -6.94 15.49
C GLN A 31 10.50 -6.60 16.75
N ARG A 32 10.23 -5.47 17.42
CA ARG A 32 10.86 -5.11 18.70
C ARG A 32 10.52 -6.08 19.83
N ALA A 33 9.32 -6.67 19.79
CA ALA A 33 8.90 -7.72 20.72
C ALA A 33 9.50 -9.10 20.39
N GLY A 34 10.39 -9.21 19.39
CA GLY A 34 11.03 -10.45 18.98
C GLY A 34 10.21 -11.33 18.05
N VAL A 35 9.14 -10.81 17.48
CA VAL A 35 8.31 -11.51 16.50
C VAL A 35 9.03 -11.55 15.14
N ARG A 36 8.94 -12.68 14.46
CA ARG A 36 9.53 -12.82 13.11
C ARG A 36 8.73 -12.02 12.09
N VAL A 37 9.44 -11.31 11.24
CA VAL A 37 8.92 -10.65 10.05
C VAL A 37 9.51 -11.31 8.80
N ALA A 38 8.79 -11.26 7.68
CA ALA A 38 9.23 -11.89 6.44
C ALA A 38 8.83 -11.06 5.22
N ASN A 39 9.56 -11.24 4.11
CA ASN A 39 9.27 -10.65 2.80
C ASN A 39 9.17 -9.10 2.84
N MET A 40 9.98 -8.46 3.67
CA MET A 40 9.93 -7.01 3.88
C MET A 40 10.28 -6.21 2.63
N GLU A 41 10.93 -6.81 1.65
CA GLU A 41 11.27 -6.26 0.35
C GLU A 41 10.11 -6.26 -0.65
N PHE A 42 9.03 -7.00 -0.39
CA PHE A 42 7.95 -7.18 -1.35
C PHE A 42 6.85 -6.13 -1.18
N VAL A 43 6.96 -5.05 -1.92
CA VAL A 43 5.97 -3.98 -2.00
C VAL A 43 5.38 -3.94 -3.41
N GLN A 44 4.06 -4.07 -3.53
CA GLN A 44 3.38 -3.91 -4.80
C GLN A 44 3.21 -2.43 -5.10
N PHE A 45 3.67 -2.00 -6.26
CA PHE A 45 3.39 -0.68 -6.81
C PHE A 45 2.18 -0.74 -7.74
N HIS A 46 1.27 0.22 -7.59
CA HIS A 46 0.22 0.43 -8.58
C HIS A 46 0.74 1.38 -9.66
N PRO A 47 0.65 1.02 -10.95
CA PRO A 47 1.27 1.80 -12.02
C PRO A 47 0.65 3.19 -12.22
N THR A 48 -0.65 3.35 -11.94
CA THR A 48 -1.41 4.54 -12.27
C THR A 48 -2.05 5.17 -11.03
N ALA A 49 -1.26 5.91 -10.27
CA ALA A 49 -1.74 6.81 -9.23
C ALA A 49 -1.75 8.24 -9.76
N LEU A 50 -2.82 9.01 -9.48
CA LEU A 50 -2.97 10.38 -9.92
C LEU A 50 -1.80 11.24 -9.41
N TYR A 51 -1.05 11.86 -10.32
CA TYR A 51 0.06 12.74 -9.95
C TYR A 51 -0.45 14.15 -9.63
N ARG A 52 -0.27 14.56 -8.37
CA ARG A 52 -0.69 15.88 -7.88
C ARG A 52 0.32 16.41 -6.86
N GLY A 53 1.49 16.87 -7.31
CA GLY A 53 2.51 17.39 -6.39
C GLY A 53 2.76 16.46 -5.20
N ASP A 54 2.87 16.97 -3.97
CA ASP A 54 3.23 16.21 -2.76
C ASP A 54 2.03 15.63 -1.97
N GLN A 55 0.82 15.62 -2.55
CA GLN A 55 -0.38 15.13 -1.85
C GLN A 55 -0.56 13.62 -1.97
N GLN A 56 -1.40 13.05 -1.07
CA GLN A 56 -1.84 11.65 -1.15
C GLN A 56 -2.37 11.34 -2.55
N ARG A 57 -1.89 10.23 -3.12
CA ARG A 57 -2.22 9.83 -4.49
C ARG A 57 -3.57 9.12 -4.54
N SER A 58 -4.51 9.65 -5.32
CA SER A 58 -5.72 8.90 -5.67
C SER A 58 -5.41 7.81 -6.67
N LEU A 59 -5.99 6.64 -6.48
CA LEU A 59 -5.82 5.51 -7.38
C LEU A 59 -6.62 5.74 -8.67
N ILE A 60 -5.95 5.62 -9.83
CA ILE A 60 -6.62 5.48 -11.12
C ILE A 60 -6.73 3.98 -11.42
N THR A 61 -7.95 3.46 -11.40
CA THR A 61 -8.19 2.02 -11.49
C THR A 61 -7.61 1.40 -12.75
N GLU A 62 -7.12 0.18 -12.64
CA GLU A 62 -6.65 -0.64 -13.77
C GLU A 62 -7.75 -0.86 -14.83
N ALA A 63 -9.02 -0.83 -14.43
CA ALA A 63 -10.15 -0.98 -15.32
C ALA A 63 -10.16 0.07 -16.46
N MET A 64 -9.62 1.28 -16.25
CA MET A 64 -9.50 2.28 -17.32
C MET A 64 -8.61 1.80 -18.45
N ARG A 65 -7.47 1.14 -18.14
CA ARG A 65 -6.61 0.52 -19.17
C ARG A 65 -7.31 -0.66 -19.84
N GLY A 66 -8.10 -1.41 -19.08
CA GLY A 66 -8.96 -2.48 -19.61
C GLY A 66 -10.02 -1.98 -20.58
N GLU A 67 -10.55 -0.78 -20.39
CA GLU A 67 -11.53 -0.12 -21.28
C GLU A 67 -10.87 0.70 -22.40
N GLY A 68 -9.54 0.63 -22.55
CA GLY A 68 -8.83 1.20 -23.70
C GLY A 68 -8.01 2.46 -23.43
N ALA A 69 -7.93 2.96 -22.19
CA ALA A 69 -7.03 4.06 -21.88
C ALA A 69 -5.56 3.65 -22.09
N ARG A 70 -4.74 4.57 -22.61
CA ARG A 70 -3.35 4.31 -23.03
C ARG A 70 -2.35 5.15 -22.25
N LEU A 71 -1.25 4.53 -21.87
CA LEU A 71 -0.11 5.23 -21.29
C LEU A 71 0.68 5.93 -22.39
N ILE A 72 0.87 7.23 -22.23
CA ILE A 72 1.63 8.10 -23.13
C ILE A 72 2.68 8.89 -22.35
N ASN A 73 3.81 9.19 -22.99
CA ASN A 73 4.83 10.08 -22.44
C ASN A 73 4.47 11.57 -22.68
N ALA A 74 5.32 12.50 -22.23
CA ALA A 74 5.11 13.94 -22.38
C ALA A 74 5.03 14.40 -23.85
N ARG A 75 5.49 13.57 -24.81
CA ARG A 75 5.40 13.84 -26.25
C ARG A 75 4.10 13.31 -26.88
N GLY A 76 3.23 12.69 -26.09
CA GLY A 76 2.00 12.07 -26.57
C GLY A 76 2.19 10.69 -27.22
N GLU A 77 3.36 10.07 -27.06
CA GLU A 77 3.68 8.78 -27.66
C GLU A 77 3.28 7.64 -26.73
N ALA A 78 2.47 6.69 -27.23
CA ALA A 78 2.17 5.45 -26.52
C ALA A 78 3.42 4.55 -26.45
N PHE A 79 3.87 4.21 -25.25
CA PHE A 79 5.17 3.56 -25.07
C PHE A 79 5.10 2.08 -24.64
N MET A 80 4.00 1.62 -24.07
CA MET A 80 3.92 0.30 -23.43
C MET A 80 4.31 -0.87 -24.35
N LYS A 81 3.96 -0.82 -25.63
CA LYS A 81 4.33 -1.89 -26.58
C LYS A 81 5.82 -2.04 -26.83
N ARG A 82 6.64 -1.05 -26.46
CA ARG A 82 8.12 -1.17 -26.51
C ARG A 82 8.66 -2.07 -25.38
N TYR A 83 7.90 -2.21 -24.28
CA TYR A 83 8.28 -2.95 -23.09
C TYR A 83 7.65 -4.34 -23.02
N ASP A 84 6.37 -4.47 -23.46
CA ASP A 84 5.64 -5.74 -23.41
C ASP A 84 4.61 -5.83 -24.55
N GLY A 85 4.55 -6.99 -25.21
CA GLY A 85 3.61 -7.21 -26.32
C GLY A 85 2.12 -7.09 -25.95
N ARG A 86 1.78 -7.24 -24.65
CA ARG A 86 0.42 -7.02 -24.12
C ARG A 86 0.07 -5.53 -24.00
N GLY A 87 1.07 -4.63 -24.13
CA GLY A 87 0.89 -3.19 -24.02
C GLY A 87 0.37 -2.78 -22.64
N ASP A 88 -0.63 -1.90 -22.62
CA ASP A 88 -1.22 -1.33 -21.41
C ASP A 88 -1.90 -2.37 -20.48
N LEU A 89 -2.16 -3.58 -20.99
CA LEU A 89 -2.72 -4.71 -20.26
C LEU A 89 -1.66 -5.66 -19.65
N ALA A 90 -0.40 -5.31 -19.73
CA ALA A 90 0.67 -6.07 -19.05
C ALA A 90 0.47 -6.06 -17.52
N PRO A 91 1.05 -7.01 -16.76
CA PRO A 91 1.00 -7.03 -15.31
C PRO A 91 1.49 -5.73 -14.67
N ARG A 92 1.00 -5.42 -13.47
CA ARG A 92 1.26 -4.14 -12.77
C ARG A 92 2.74 -3.84 -12.59
N ASP A 93 3.54 -4.85 -12.26
CA ASP A 93 4.99 -4.74 -12.10
C ASP A 93 5.67 -4.34 -13.40
N VAL A 94 5.32 -4.98 -14.53
CA VAL A 94 5.83 -4.65 -15.86
C VAL A 94 5.46 -3.22 -16.24
N VAL A 95 4.19 -2.83 -16.05
CA VAL A 95 3.72 -1.47 -16.36
C VAL A 95 4.43 -0.44 -15.49
N SER A 96 4.57 -0.70 -14.19
CA SER A 96 5.27 0.22 -13.27
C SER A 96 6.73 0.42 -13.66
N GLN A 97 7.45 -0.66 -14.01
CA GLN A 97 8.83 -0.59 -14.47
C GLN A 97 8.96 0.17 -15.80
N ALA A 98 8.04 -0.05 -16.73
CA ALA A 98 8.00 0.68 -17.99
C ALA A 98 7.81 2.18 -17.78
N ILE A 99 6.88 2.59 -16.89
CA ILE A 99 6.67 3.99 -16.55
C ILE A 99 7.93 4.61 -15.93
N VAL A 100 8.55 3.94 -14.97
CA VAL A 100 9.80 4.42 -14.35
C VAL A 100 10.90 4.58 -15.40
N SER A 101 11.03 3.62 -16.32
CA SER A 101 12.01 3.68 -17.41
C SER A 101 11.77 4.87 -18.35
N GLU A 102 10.50 5.16 -18.71
CA GLU A 102 10.16 6.35 -19.50
C GLU A 102 10.48 7.65 -18.75
N MET A 103 10.12 7.75 -17.48
CA MET A 103 10.41 8.91 -16.64
C MET A 103 11.92 9.16 -16.52
N LEU A 104 12.71 8.12 -16.28
CA LEU A 104 14.16 8.23 -16.18
C LEU A 104 14.81 8.62 -17.51
N SER A 105 14.31 8.12 -18.64
CA SER A 105 14.86 8.41 -19.95
C SER A 105 14.54 9.83 -20.45
N SER A 106 13.38 10.36 -20.06
CA SER A 106 12.94 11.71 -20.46
C SER A 106 13.31 12.78 -19.45
N GLY A 107 13.57 12.41 -18.18
CA GLY A 107 13.75 13.35 -17.07
C GLY A 107 12.43 13.92 -16.54
N ASP A 108 11.28 13.36 -16.96
CA ASP A 108 9.97 13.79 -16.53
C ASP A 108 9.62 13.22 -15.14
N THR A 109 8.75 13.92 -14.41
CA THR A 109 8.30 13.52 -13.07
C THR A 109 7.09 12.60 -13.09
N ASN A 110 6.45 12.43 -14.24
CA ASN A 110 5.26 11.58 -14.45
C ASN A 110 5.09 11.24 -15.93
N VAL A 111 4.20 10.29 -16.19
CA VAL A 111 3.64 10.00 -17.51
C VAL A 111 2.14 10.33 -17.50
N PHE A 112 1.44 10.08 -18.59
CA PHE A 112 0.02 10.38 -18.71
C PHE A 112 -0.76 9.11 -19.08
N LEU A 113 -1.99 9.02 -18.55
CA LEU A 113 -2.99 8.04 -18.97
C LEU A 113 -4.04 8.76 -19.83
N ASP A 114 -4.04 8.51 -21.10
CA ASP A 114 -4.98 9.07 -22.06
C ASP A 114 -6.26 8.23 -22.13
N ALA A 115 -7.35 8.80 -21.65
CA ALA A 115 -8.70 8.22 -21.67
C ALA A 115 -9.60 8.86 -22.73
N THR A 116 -9.11 9.85 -23.50
CA THR A 116 -9.91 10.61 -24.45
C THR A 116 -10.40 9.78 -25.65
N HIS A 117 -9.79 8.62 -25.87
CA HIS A 117 -10.12 7.71 -26.99
C HIS A 117 -10.94 6.49 -26.56
N MET A 118 -11.45 6.48 -25.33
CA MET A 118 -12.24 5.36 -24.83
C MET A 118 -13.63 5.35 -25.48
N ASP A 119 -14.11 4.18 -25.88
CA ASP A 119 -15.44 4.02 -26.48
C ASP A 119 -16.59 4.10 -25.45
N CYS A 120 -16.28 4.09 -24.13
CA CYS A 120 -17.28 4.17 -23.07
C CYS A 120 -17.51 5.60 -22.58
N ASP A 121 -18.70 5.88 -22.07
CA ASP A 121 -18.96 7.12 -21.34
C ASP A 121 -18.23 7.10 -20.00
N VAL A 122 -17.16 7.89 -19.93
CA VAL A 122 -16.31 8.03 -18.75
C VAL A 122 -17.11 8.57 -17.55
N THR A 123 -18.13 9.37 -17.79
CA THR A 123 -18.97 9.97 -16.73
C THR A 123 -19.78 8.89 -16.01
N GLU A 124 -20.31 7.93 -16.76
CA GLU A 124 -21.08 6.83 -16.19
C GLU A 124 -20.17 5.71 -15.65
N ARG A 125 -19.09 5.42 -16.37
CA ARG A 125 -18.22 4.27 -16.06
C ARG A 125 -17.23 4.54 -14.93
N PHE A 126 -16.72 5.77 -14.81
CA PHE A 126 -15.69 6.16 -13.86
C PHE A 126 -15.99 7.49 -13.14
N PRO A 127 -17.20 7.66 -12.55
CA PRO A 127 -17.64 8.95 -11.99
C PRO A 127 -16.72 9.46 -10.89
N THR A 128 -16.24 8.59 -10.01
CA THR A 128 -15.32 8.96 -8.91
C THR A 128 -13.96 9.44 -9.42
N ILE A 129 -13.44 8.82 -10.49
CA ILE A 129 -12.17 9.25 -11.09
C ILE A 129 -12.34 10.61 -11.74
N LEU A 130 -13.40 10.80 -12.52
CA LEU A 130 -13.74 12.10 -13.13
C LEU A 130 -13.84 13.18 -12.05
N GLU A 131 -14.60 12.95 -10.98
CA GLU A 131 -14.74 13.91 -9.88
C GLU A 131 -13.40 14.27 -9.24
N ASN A 132 -12.55 13.26 -8.96
CA ASN A 132 -11.24 13.50 -8.35
C ASN A 132 -10.29 14.25 -9.27
N CYS A 133 -10.33 14.01 -10.58
CA CYS A 133 -9.55 14.75 -11.56
C CYS A 133 -10.06 16.19 -11.73
N LEU A 134 -11.38 16.39 -11.80
CA LEU A 134 -11.97 17.72 -11.86
C LEU A 134 -11.62 18.60 -10.65
N LYS A 135 -11.52 18.03 -9.45
CA LYS A 135 -11.06 18.76 -8.24
C LYS A 135 -9.66 19.38 -8.36
N ILE A 136 -8.86 18.86 -9.29
CA ILE A 136 -7.51 19.36 -9.58
C ILE A 136 -7.42 20.10 -10.92
N GLY A 137 -8.56 20.34 -11.56
CA GLY A 137 -8.65 21.07 -12.82
C GLY A 137 -8.41 20.23 -14.06
N ILE A 138 -8.44 18.90 -13.97
CA ILE A 138 -8.23 17.98 -15.10
C ILE A 138 -9.57 17.39 -15.53
N ASP A 139 -9.97 17.64 -16.77
CA ASP A 139 -11.13 16.97 -17.37
C ASP A 139 -10.69 15.77 -18.24
N ILE A 140 -10.82 14.59 -17.68
CA ILE A 140 -10.36 13.34 -18.30
C ILE A 140 -11.09 12.97 -19.60
N ARG A 141 -12.15 13.70 -19.94
CA ARG A 141 -12.88 13.57 -21.23
C ARG A 141 -12.16 14.27 -22.35
N THR A 142 -11.33 15.26 -22.05
CA THR A 142 -10.69 16.16 -23.03
C THR A 142 -9.17 16.18 -22.94
N GLU A 143 -8.60 15.73 -21.80
CA GLU A 143 -7.16 15.77 -21.58
C GLU A 143 -6.65 14.54 -20.83
N PRO A 144 -5.37 14.14 -21.04
CA PRO A 144 -4.78 13.00 -20.38
C PRO A 144 -4.56 13.23 -18.88
N ILE A 145 -4.65 12.16 -18.10
CA ILE A 145 -4.47 12.14 -16.64
C ILE A 145 -2.98 12.01 -16.31
N PRO A 146 -2.34 12.92 -15.58
CA PRO A 146 -0.98 12.72 -15.11
C PRO A 146 -0.93 11.59 -14.07
N VAL A 147 -0.08 10.59 -14.29
CA VAL A 147 0.02 9.41 -13.44
C VAL A 147 1.49 9.07 -13.13
N VAL A 148 1.68 8.43 -11.97
CA VAL A 148 2.97 7.94 -11.50
C VAL A 148 2.76 6.60 -10.80
N PRO A 149 3.72 5.67 -10.83
CA PRO A 149 3.68 4.50 -9.96
C PRO A 149 3.66 4.92 -8.50
N ALA A 150 2.95 4.18 -7.65
CA ALA A 150 2.89 4.45 -6.23
C ALA A 150 2.83 3.16 -5.40
N ALA A 151 3.46 3.15 -4.23
CA ALA A 151 3.36 2.06 -3.28
C ALA A 151 1.88 1.85 -2.94
N HIS A 152 1.39 0.63 -3.09
CA HIS A 152 -0.04 0.32 -3.03
C HIS A 152 -0.41 -0.76 -2.04
N TYR A 153 0.39 -1.84 -1.96
CA TYR A 153 0.15 -2.94 -1.04
C TYR A 153 1.46 -3.57 -0.58
N PHE A 154 1.54 -3.82 0.72
CA PHE A 154 2.68 -4.47 1.33
C PHE A 154 2.45 -5.98 1.39
N CYS A 155 3.23 -6.77 0.64
CA CYS A 155 3.08 -8.22 0.56
C CYS A 155 3.82 -8.98 1.68
N GLY A 156 4.74 -8.31 2.36
CA GLY A 156 5.45 -8.81 3.52
C GLY A 156 4.79 -8.48 4.85
N GLY A 157 5.53 -8.57 5.93
CA GLY A 157 5.07 -8.18 7.27
C GLY A 157 5.33 -9.21 8.36
N ILE A 158 4.50 -9.21 9.38
CA ILE A 158 4.56 -10.12 10.52
C ILE A 158 4.24 -11.54 10.06
N LEU A 159 5.20 -12.46 10.21
CA LEU A 159 5.02 -13.86 9.81
C LEU A 159 3.93 -14.54 10.65
N VAL A 160 2.94 -15.12 9.98
CA VAL A 160 1.80 -15.79 10.61
C VAL A 160 1.53 -17.16 10.02
N ASP A 161 0.87 -18.01 10.82
CA ASP A 161 0.31 -19.27 10.37
C ASP A 161 -1.10 -19.10 9.74
N LEU A 162 -1.74 -20.21 9.38
CA LEU A 162 -3.10 -20.23 8.80
C LEU A 162 -4.19 -19.71 9.74
N ARG A 163 -3.89 -19.50 11.02
CA ARG A 163 -4.79 -18.96 12.03
C ARG A 163 -4.44 -17.53 12.44
N GLY A 164 -3.47 -16.92 11.77
CA GLY A 164 -3.00 -15.57 12.12
C GLY A 164 -2.09 -15.52 13.35
N ARG A 165 -1.66 -16.66 13.89
CA ARG A 165 -0.74 -16.72 15.04
C ARG A 165 0.65 -16.28 14.62
N THR A 166 1.27 -15.44 15.42
CA THR A 166 2.67 -15.03 15.23
C THR A 166 3.62 -16.00 15.94
N THR A 167 4.92 -15.71 15.90
CA THR A 167 5.93 -16.47 16.66
C THR A 167 5.96 -16.14 18.16
N LEU A 168 5.19 -15.15 18.61
CA LEU A 168 5.00 -14.78 20.01
C LEU A 168 3.64 -15.31 20.48
N ASP A 169 3.65 -16.02 21.60
CA ASP A 169 2.42 -16.57 22.18
C ASP A 169 1.38 -15.46 22.45
N ARG A 170 0.09 -15.77 22.16
CA ARG A 170 -1.05 -14.86 22.33
C ARG A 170 -1.04 -13.57 21.50
N LEU A 171 -0.10 -13.46 20.55
CA LEU A 171 -0.07 -12.37 19.59
C LEU A 171 -0.44 -12.89 18.20
N TYR A 172 -1.39 -12.20 17.57
CA TYR A 172 -1.89 -12.46 16.23
C TYR A 172 -1.64 -11.25 15.33
N ALA A 173 -1.53 -11.49 14.03
CA ALA A 173 -1.53 -10.43 13.04
C ALA A 173 -2.42 -10.83 11.87
N VAL A 174 -3.22 -9.89 11.35
CA VAL A 174 -4.18 -10.11 10.27
C VAL A 174 -4.22 -8.93 9.32
N GLY A 175 -4.60 -9.19 8.07
CA GLY A 175 -4.62 -8.17 7.02
C GLY A 175 -3.21 -7.74 6.59
N GLU A 176 -3.07 -6.56 6.02
CA GLU A 176 -1.86 -6.11 5.33
C GLU A 176 -0.59 -6.02 6.22
N CYS A 177 -0.72 -5.97 7.55
CA CYS A 177 0.46 -6.03 8.42
C CYS A 177 1.02 -7.45 8.57
N SER A 178 0.30 -8.49 8.13
CA SER A 178 0.70 -9.89 8.24
C SER A 178 1.30 -10.42 6.95
N CYS A 179 2.31 -11.28 7.07
CA CYS A 179 2.86 -12.06 5.97
C CYS A 179 2.31 -13.49 6.02
N THR A 180 1.26 -13.72 5.26
CA THR A 180 0.63 -15.04 5.10
C THR A 180 1.32 -15.91 4.04
N GLY A 181 2.13 -15.25 3.17
CA GLY A 181 2.77 -15.87 2.02
C GLY A 181 1.88 -16.01 0.77
N ILE A 182 0.56 -15.75 0.87
CA ILE A 182 -0.39 -15.95 -0.23
C ILE A 182 -0.12 -15.04 -1.42
N HIS A 183 0.48 -13.89 -1.19
CA HIS A 183 0.69 -12.87 -2.23
C HIS A 183 2.03 -13.01 -2.97
N GLY A 184 2.99 -13.77 -2.41
CA GLY A 184 4.35 -13.80 -2.95
C GLY A 184 4.93 -12.39 -3.04
N ALA A 185 5.58 -12.08 -4.16
CA ALA A 185 6.17 -10.76 -4.41
C ALA A 185 5.19 -9.76 -5.06
N ASN A 186 4.05 -10.20 -5.57
CA ASN A 186 3.10 -9.36 -6.31
C ASN A 186 1.66 -9.87 -6.18
N ARG A 187 0.86 -9.18 -5.39
CA ARG A 187 -0.52 -9.55 -5.04
C ARG A 187 -1.47 -9.49 -6.26
N LEU A 188 -2.35 -10.47 -6.39
CA LEU A 188 -3.48 -10.38 -7.33
C LEU A 188 -4.48 -9.31 -6.89
N ALA A 189 -5.11 -8.68 -7.87
CA ALA A 189 -6.11 -7.64 -7.61
C ALA A 189 -7.24 -8.16 -6.71
N SER A 190 -7.66 -7.34 -5.75
CA SER A 190 -8.77 -7.57 -4.79
C SER A 190 -8.60 -8.72 -3.80
N THR A 191 -7.51 -9.50 -3.84
CA THR A 191 -7.29 -10.63 -2.92
C THR A 191 -6.99 -10.20 -1.49
N SER A 192 -6.53 -8.97 -1.26
CA SER A 192 -6.25 -8.44 0.08
C SER A 192 -7.46 -8.40 1.00
N LEU A 193 -8.65 -8.12 0.45
CA LEU A 193 -9.88 -8.11 1.24
C LEU A 193 -10.27 -9.52 1.68
N LEU A 194 -10.09 -10.51 0.81
CA LEU A 194 -10.34 -11.92 1.13
C LEU A 194 -9.36 -12.43 2.18
N GLU A 195 -8.08 -12.08 2.06
CA GLU A 195 -7.07 -12.40 3.07
C GLU A 195 -7.43 -11.81 4.43
N ALA A 196 -7.70 -10.51 4.50
CA ALA A 196 -8.04 -9.85 5.75
C ALA A 196 -9.27 -10.47 6.42
N LEU A 197 -10.31 -10.78 5.63
CA LEU A 197 -11.53 -11.42 6.13
C LEU A 197 -11.26 -12.84 6.64
N LEU A 198 -10.55 -13.66 5.86
CA LEU A 198 -10.32 -15.06 6.19
C LEU A 198 -9.41 -15.21 7.43
N TRP A 199 -8.27 -14.52 7.43
CA TRP A 199 -7.35 -14.57 8.58
C TRP A 199 -7.94 -13.91 9.82
N GLY A 200 -8.72 -12.82 9.66
CA GLY A 200 -9.45 -12.20 10.76
C GLY A 200 -10.46 -13.14 11.42
N ALA A 201 -11.27 -13.85 10.61
CA ALA A 201 -12.21 -14.85 11.10
C ALA A 201 -11.47 -16.04 11.76
N SER A 202 -10.44 -16.58 11.12
CA SER A 202 -9.64 -17.70 11.65
C SER A 202 -8.97 -17.35 12.98
N ALA A 203 -8.43 -16.14 13.13
CA ALA A 203 -7.84 -15.68 14.38
C ALA A 203 -8.90 -15.54 15.48
N GLY A 204 -10.07 -15.00 15.15
CA GLY A 204 -11.19 -14.87 16.10
C GLY A 204 -11.70 -16.21 16.61
N GLU A 205 -11.87 -17.20 15.72
CA GLU A 205 -12.27 -18.56 16.09
C GLU A 205 -11.23 -19.27 16.96
N ASP A 206 -9.96 -19.10 16.62
CA ASP A 206 -8.86 -19.68 17.38
C ASP A 206 -8.76 -19.11 18.79
N ILE A 207 -8.83 -17.78 18.92
CA ILE A 207 -8.84 -17.08 20.21
C ILE A 207 -10.04 -17.52 21.05
N ALA A 208 -11.25 -17.61 20.47
CA ALA A 208 -12.44 -18.07 21.17
C ALA A 208 -12.28 -19.50 21.71
N THR A 209 -11.67 -20.38 20.92
CA THR A 209 -11.37 -21.77 21.32
C THR A 209 -10.40 -21.81 22.50
N MET A 210 -9.32 -21.03 22.44
CA MET A 210 -8.32 -20.95 23.51
C MET A 210 -8.91 -20.41 24.82
N LEU A 211 -9.75 -19.36 24.74
CA LEU A 211 -10.42 -18.77 25.90
C LEU A 211 -11.42 -19.71 26.56
N SER A 212 -12.13 -20.57 25.79
CA SER A 212 -13.06 -21.57 26.34
C SER A 212 -12.32 -22.73 27.03
N GLY A 213 -11.06 -22.98 26.69
CA GLY A 213 -10.24 -24.05 27.20
C GLY A 213 -9.51 -23.80 28.53
N LYS A 214 -9.86 -22.81 29.31
CA LYS A 214 -9.18 -22.39 30.56
C LYS A 214 -7.79 -21.76 30.39
N ASP A 215 -7.40 -21.37 29.19
CA ASP A 215 -6.18 -20.62 28.96
C ASP A 215 -6.35 -19.17 29.50
N ARG A 216 -5.92 -18.98 30.73
CA ARG A 216 -5.99 -17.68 31.41
C ARG A 216 -4.62 -17.21 31.85
N ILE A 217 -4.38 -15.92 31.74
CA ILE A 217 -3.19 -15.31 32.31
C ILE A 217 -3.27 -15.41 33.85
N SER A 218 -2.19 -15.85 34.47
CA SER A 218 -2.11 -15.88 35.93
C SER A 218 -2.35 -14.49 36.53
N PRO A 219 -3.18 -14.34 37.59
CA PRO A 219 -3.34 -13.07 38.28
C PRO A 219 -2.00 -12.42 38.67
N ARG A 220 -1.02 -13.20 39.08
CA ARG A 220 0.33 -12.72 39.44
C ARG A 220 1.04 -12.04 38.25
N VAL A 221 0.83 -12.53 37.01
CA VAL A 221 1.38 -11.89 35.81
C VAL A 221 0.68 -10.56 35.56
N LEU A 222 -0.66 -10.50 35.71
CA LEU A 222 -1.41 -9.26 35.56
C LEU A 222 -0.99 -8.21 36.58
N GLU A 223 -0.78 -8.62 37.84
CA GLU A 223 -0.30 -7.74 38.92
C GLU A 223 1.14 -7.25 38.70
N SER A 224 1.96 -7.99 37.95
CA SER A 224 3.35 -7.60 37.65
C SER A 224 3.47 -6.64 36.44
N ILE A 225 2.38 -6.40 35.69
CA ILE A 225 2.39 -5.44 34.60
C ILE A 225 2.29 -4.04 35.21
N PRO A 226 3.28 -3.17 35.00
CA PRO A 226 3.21 -1.80 35.52
C PRO A 226 2.05 -1.05 34.86
N ASP A 227 1.50 -0.08 35.58
CA ASP A 227 0.55 0.85 34.96
C ASP A 227 1.21 1.57 33.79
N TRP A 228 0.41 1.86 32.76
CA TRP A 228 0.90 2.63 31.64
C TRP A 228 1.28 4.04 32.10
N GLU A 229 2.53 4.41 31.89
CA GLU A 229 3.01 5.76 32.13
C GLU A 229 2.99 6.54 30.82
N SER A 230 2.36 7.71 30.82
CA SER A 230 2.47 8.61 29.68
C SER A 230 3.93 9.02 29.53
N PRO A 231 4.52 8.90 28.32
CA PRO A 231 5.90 9.34 28.08
C PRO A 231 6.08 10.85 28.30
N GLY A 232 5.00 11.56 28.65
CA GLY A 232 4.97 13.01 28.69
C GLY A 232 4.79 13.59 27.29
N ASP A 233 4.55 14.89 27.23
CA ASP A 233 4.64 15.61 25.96
C ASP A 233 6.13 15.84 25.66
N GLU A 234 6.79 14.84 25.08
CA GLU A 234 8.06 15.09 24.41
C GLU A 234 7.76 15.94 23.17
N HIS A 235 7.67 17.23 23.38
CA HIS A 235 7.64 18.16 22.28
C HIS A 235 8.98 18.07 21.56
N ASN A 236 8.96 17.66 20.31
CA ASN A 236 10.09 17.91 19.45
C ASN A 236 10.16 19.44 19.29
N ASP A 237 11.17 20.06 19.86
CA ASP A 237 11.39 21.50 19.83
C ASP A 237 11.55 22.04 18.39
N ASP A 238 11.84 21.16 17.43
CA ASP A 238 11.97 21.51 16.02
C ASP A 238 11.20 20.52 15.13
N PRO A 239 9.91 20.78 14.84
CA PRO A 239 9.11 19.97 13.91
C PRO A 239 9.70 19.88 12.49
N ALA A 240 10.53 20.86 12.10
CA ALA A 240 11.17 20.88 10.79
C ALA A 240 12.18 19.74 10.65
N LEU A 241 12.88 19.35 11.70
CA LEU A 241 13.80 18.21 11.69
C LEU A 241 13.06 16.89 11.41
N VAL A 242 11.91 16.67 12.07
CA VAL A 242 11.08 15.47 11.84
C VAL A 242 10.60 15.43 10.40
N ALA A 243 10.13 16.56 9.88
CA ALA A 243 9.67 16.66 8.48
C ALA A 243 10.81 16.41 7.49
N GLN A 244 12.01 16.90 7.79
CA GLN A 244 13.21 16.67 6.98
C GLN A 244 13.61 15.19 6.99
N ASP A 245 13.67 14.56 8.15
CA ASP A 245 14.03 13.14 8.28
C ASP A 245 13.01 12.27 7.54
N TRP A 246 11.73 12.54 7.69
CA TRP A 246 10.67 11.85 6.97
C TRP A 246 10.80 11.99 5.45
N THR A 247 11.07 13.19 4.97
CA THR A 247 11.31 13.46 3.55
C THR A 247 12.54 12.71 3.05
N THR A 248 13.61 12.68 3.83
CA THR A 248 14.84 11.96 3.51
C THR A 248 14.58 10.45 3.39
N ILE A 249 13.89 9.85 4.36
CA ILE A 249 13.51 8.43 4.32
C ILE A 249 12.70 8.11 3.05
N ARG A 250 11.67 8.90 2.76
CA ARG A 250 10.82 8.69 1.57
C ARG A 250 11.59 8.78 0.27
N ASN A 251 12.51 9.73 0.14
CA ASN A 251 13.36 9.86 -1.03
C ASN A 251 14.35 8.70 -1.17
N ILE A 252 14.95 8.24 -0.07
CA ILE A 252 15.83 7.07 -0.09
C ILE A 252 15.04 5.83 -0.54
N MET A 253 13.89 5.56 0.07
CA MET A 253 13.06 4.40 -0.27
C MET A 253 12.50 4.44 -1.69
N TRP A 254 12.41 5.62 -2.29
CA TRP A 254 11.93 5.78 -3.67
C TRP A 254 13.04 5.60 -4.71
N ASN A 255 14.24 6.10 -4.42
CA ASN A 255 15.33 6.18 -5.40
C ASN A 255 16.29 4.97 -5.36
N TYR A 256 16.26 4.16 -4.33
CA TYR A 256 17.12 2.99 -4.10
C TYR A 256 16.32 1.75 -3.73
#